data_e79bc9b693d17bda222b9bdd3b3fc158
#
_entry.id   e79bc9b693d17bda222b9bdd3b3fc158
#
_cell.length_a   1.000
_cell.length_b   1.000
_cell.length_c   1.000
_cell.angle_alpha   90.00
_cell.angle_beta   90.00
_cell.angle_gamma   90.00
#
_symmetry.space_group_name_H-M   'P 1'
#
loop_
_entity.id
_entity.type
_entity.pdbx_description
1 polymer ?
#
loop_
_entity_poly.entity_id
_entity_poly.type
_entity_poly.pdbx_seq_one_letter_code
_entity_poly.pdbx_strand_id
1 'polypeptide(L)'
;MKKATSIQQWQEEFRLLLSTEIVTFYYRKKNGKLRKAVGTTCLDLVPTDFLPKGIGAPVRPAGYVNYYDFTVCGWRTVRLQHVTSYVIE
;
A
#
# COMPACT_ATOMS: atom_id res chain seq x y z
N MET A 1 -9.53 -12.69 23.49
CA MET A 1 -8.85 -12.45 22.65
C MET A 1 -9.44 -12.05 21.50
N LYS A 2 -8.88 -11.57 20.79
CA LYS A 2 -9.34 -11.17 19.80
C LYS A 2 -9.45 -12.06 18.84
N LYS A 3 -10.32 -12.42 18.49
CA LYS A 3 -10.58 -13.19 17.58
C LYS A 3 -9.82 -12.84 16.51
N ALA A 4 -9.60 -13.53 15.81
CA ALA A 4 -8.92 -13.31 14.70
C ALA A 4 -9.26 -11.99 14.26
N THR A 5 -8.30 -11.31 13.94
CA THR A 5 -8.47 -10.01 13.44
C THR A 5 -9.44 -10.00 12.33
N SER A 6 -10.35 -9.10 12.36
CA SER A 6 -11.27 -8.94 11.26
C SER A 6 -10.49 -8.46 10.05
N ILE A 7 -11.06 -8.66 8.89
CA ILE A 7 -10.44 -8.18 7.66
C ILE A 7 -10.21 -6.68 7.75
N GLN A 8 -11.17 -5.96 8.31
CA GLN A 8 -11.04 -4.52 8.43
C GLN A 8 -9.85 -4.13 9.31
N GLN A 9 -9.65 -4.84 10.42
CA GLN A 9 -8.54 -4.55 11.30
C GLN A 9 -7.20 -4.85 10.63
N TRP A 10 -7.13 -5.93 9.88
CA TRP A 10 -5.93 -6.29 9.15
C TRP A 10 -5.57 -5.21 8.13
N GLN A 11 -6.58 -4.70 7.44
CA GLN A 11 -6.36 -3.66 6.44
C GLN A 11 -5.89 -2.37 7.08
N GLU A 12 -6.40 -2.05 8.28
CA GLU A 12 -5.96 -0.85 8.98
C GLU A 12 -4.50 -0.96 9.38
N GLU A 13 -4.09 -2.12 9.84
CA GLU A 13 -2.70 -2.32 10.23
C GLU A 13 -1.78 -2.19 9.04
N PHE A 14 -2.18 -2.75 7.91
CA PHE A 14 -1.39 -2.65 6.69
C PHE A 14 -1.26 -1.19 6.27
N ARG A 15 -2.35 -0.45 6.32
CA ARG A 15 -2.34 0.95 5.93
C ARG A 15 -1.43 1.76 6.85
N LEU A 16 -1.45 1.47 8.15
CA LEU A 16 -0.60 2.17 9.09
C LEU A 16 0.87 1.88 8.83
N LEU A 17 1.21 0.64 8.55
CA LEU A 17 2.59 0.29 8.26
C LEU A 17 3.08 1.01 7.01
N LEU A 18 2.26 1.08 5.98
CA LEU A 18 2.65 1.80 4.78
C LEU A 18 2.94 3.26 5.04
N SER A 19 2.27 3.84 6.04
CA SER A 19 2.43 5.27 6.32
C SER A 19 3.73 5.59 7.05
N THR A 20 4.43 4.59 7.55
CA THR A 20 5.68 4.81 8.30
C THR A 20 6.86 4.01 7.77
N GLU A 21 6.60 2.94 7.01
CA GLU A 21 7.65 2.01 6.61
C GLU A 21 7.56 1.70 5.13
N ILE A 22 8.65 1.15 4.62
CA ILE A 22 8.61 0.54 3.30
C ILE A 22 8.18 -0.91 3.51
N VAL A 23 7.13 -1.31 2.85
CA VAL A 23 6.52 -2.62 3.07
C VAL A 23 6.55 -3.42 1.79
N THR A 24 6.96 -4.68 1.88
CA THR A 24 6.84 -5.60 0.77
C THR A 24 5.52 -6.31 0.93
N PHE A 25 4.68 -6.28 -0.10
CA PHE A 25 3.39 -6.96 0.00
C PHE A 25 3.05 -7.62 -1.32
N TYR A 26 2.12 -8.56 -1.24
CA TYR A 26 1.66 -9.30 -2.40
C TYR A 26 0.18 -9.07 -2.56
N TYR A 27 -0.26 -8.91 -3.78
CA TYR A 27 -1.67 -8.73 -4.05
C TYR A 27 -2.04 -9.47 -5.33
N ARG A 28 -3.33 -9.79 -5.43
CA ARG A 28 -3.84 -10.52 -6.57
C ARG A 28 -4.32 -9.56 -7.63
N LYS A 29 -3.80 -9.73 -8.83
CA LYS A 29 -4.19 -8.89 -9.95
C LYS A 29 -5.53 -9.33 -10.50
N LYS A 30 -6.11 -8.54 -11.39
CA LYS A 30 -7.38 -8.88 -12.00
C LYS A 30 -7.34 -10.24 -12.69
N ASN A 31 -6.19 -10.60 -13.27
CA ASN A 31 -6.08 -11.87 -13.95
C ASN A 31 -5.82 -13.03 -13.01
N GLY A 32 -5.88 -12.79 -11.70
CA GLY A 32 -5.70 -13.84 -10.70
C GLY A 32 -4.28 -14.11 -10.29
N LYS A 33 -3.31 -13.51 -10.94
CA LYS A 33 -1.92 -13.76 -10.59
C LYS A 33 -1.48 -12.87 -9.44
N LEU A 34 -0.59 -13.40 -8.61
CA LEU A 34 -0.02 -12.64 -7.52
C LEU A 34 1.08 -11.73 -8.05
N ARG A 35 1.15 -10.56 -7.49
CA ARG A 35 2.21 -9.63 -7.83
C ARG A 35 2.86 -9.12 -6.55
N LYS A 36 4.18 -8.98 -6.58
CA LYS A 36 4.92 -8.43 -5.46
C LYS A 36 5.08 -6.93 -5.66
N ALA A 37 4.89 -6.19 -4.60
CA ALA A 37 5.13 -4.75 -4.61
C ALA A 37 5.98 -4.39 -3.41
N VAL A 38 6.79 -3.35 -3.56
CA VAL A 38 7.59 -2.82 -2.46
C VAL A 38 7.25 -1.34 -2.42
N GLY A 39 6.52 -0.92 -1.42
CA GLY A 39 6.00 0.43 -1.46
C GLY A 39 5.81 1.10 -0.13
N THR A 40 5.41 2.35 -0.19
CA THR A 40 5.16 3.14 0.99
C THR A 40 4.21 4.28 0.66
N THR A 41 3.49 4.75 1.68
CA THR A 41 2.73 6.00 1.56
C THR A 41 3.42 7.12 2.33
N CYS A 42 4.55 6.82 2.99
CA CYS A 42 5.29 7.81 3.76
C CYS A 42 6.07 8.69 2.80
N LEU A 43 5.70 9.95 2.70
CA LEU A 43 6.33 10.86 1.75
C LEU A 43 7.82 11.08 2.03
N ASP A 44 8.23 10.94 3.28
CA ASP A 44 9.64 11.10 3.61
C ASP A 44 10.49 9.99 3.00
N LEU A 45 9.89 8.88 2.63
CA LEU A 45 10.60 7.75 2.06
C LEU A 45 10.49 7.69 0.54
N VAL A 46 9.71 8.58 -0.05
CA VAL A 46 9.53 8.62 -1.50
C VAL A 46 10.62 9.49 -2.12
N PRO A 47 11.24 9.06 -3.22
CA PRO A 47 12.24 9.91 -3.87
C PRO A 47 11.68 11.28 -4.22
N THR A 48 12.49 12.30 -4.04
CA THR A 48 12.05 13.68 -4.19
C THR A 48 11.39 13.94 -5.54
N ASP A 49 11.91 13.35 -6.60
CA ASP A 49 11.38 13.59 -7.93
C ASP A 49 9.97 13.04 -8.11
N PHE A 50 9.53 12.18 -7.22
CA PHE A 50 8.23 11.54 -7.33
C PHE A 50 7.24 12.00 -6.27
N LEU A 51 7.61 13.01 -5.50
CA LEU A 51 6.68 13.53 -4.51
C LEU A 51 5.48 14.18 -5.21
N PRO A 52 4.28 14.06 -4.62
CA PRO A 52 3.12 14.73 -5.19
C PRO A 52 3.35 16.23 -5.24
N LYS A 53 2.83 16.87 -6.25
CA LYS A 53 2.93 18.30 -6.38
C LYS A 53 1.59 18.94 -6.10
N GLY A 54 1.64 20.17 -5.61
CA GLY A 54 0.42 20.89 -5.32
C GLY A 54 -0.26 20.39 -4.06
N ILE A 55 -1.53 20.09 -4.15
CA ILE A 55 -2.32 19.81 -2.98
C ILE A 55 -2.09 18.43 -2.40
N GLY A 56 -1.39 17.60 -3.09
CA GLY A 56 -1.12 16.26 -2.61
C GLY A 56 -1.85 15.23 -3.43
N ALA A 57 -1.80 13.98 -2.96
CA ALA A 57 -2.36 12.88 -3.72
C ALA A 57 -3.88 12.93 -3.74
N PRO A 58 -4.50 12.44 -4.80
CA PRO A 58 -5.95 12.38 -4.84
C PRO A 58 -6.48 11.50 -3.73
N VAL A 59 -7.66 11.85 -3.22
CA VAL A 59 -8.32 11.05 -2.21
C VAL A 59 -8.94 9.84 -2.90
N ARG A 60 -8.75 8.67 -2.32
CA ARG A 60 -9.34 7.46 -2.86
C ARG A 60 -10.47 6.98 -1.98
N PRO A 61 -11.44 6.28 -2.56
CA PRO A 61 -12.51 5.70 -1.75
C PRO A 61 -11.95 4.75 -0.70
N ALA A 62 -12.75 4.48 0.32
CA ALA A 62 -12.35 3.52 1.33
C ALA A 62 -12.03 2.20 0.65
N GLY A 63 -11.02 1.53 1.14
CA GLY A 63 -10.61 0.24 0.57
C GLY A 63 -9.53 0.33 -0.48
N TYR A 64 -9.14 1.54 -0.87
CA TYR A 64 -8.05 1.73 -1.84
C TYR A 64 -6.92 2.51 -1.21
N VAL A 65 -5.71 2.25 -1.67
CA VAL A 65 -4.53 2.97 -1.20
C VAL A 65 -3.67 3.35 -2.40
N ASN A 66 -3.26 4.62 -2.43
CA ASN A 66 -2.25 5.07 -3.37
C ASN A 66 -0.91 4.91 -2.67
N TYR A 67 0.04 4.31 -3.32
CA TYR A 67 1.36 4.13 -2.72
C TYR A 67 2.42 4.31 -3.80
N TYR A 68 3.63 4.66 -3.36
CA TYR A 68 4.76 4.73 -4.28
C TYR A 68 5.38 3.33 -4.34
N ASP A 69 5.50 2.79 -5.55
CA ASP A 69 5.99 1.43 -5.74
C ASP A 69 7.42 1.49 -6.25
N PHE A 70 8.35 1.05 -5.42
CA PHE A 70 9.77 1.08 -5.78
C PHE A 70 10.11 0.09 -6.90
N THR A 71 9.29 -0.92 -7.13
CA THR A 71 9.59 -1.89 -8.18
C THR A 71 9.34 -1.32 -9.56
N VAL A 72 8.49 -0.30 -9.67
CA VAL A 72 8.22 0.35 -10.96
C VAL A 72 8.56 1.82 -10.94
N CYS A 73 9.06 2.32 -9.82
CA CYS A 73 9.43 3.72 -9.66
C CYS A 73 8.27 4.64 -10.01
N GLY A 74 7.12 4.39 -9.44
CA GLY A 74 5.96 5.22 -9.73
C GLY A 74 4.82 4.95 -8.77
N TRP A 75 3.84 5.85 -8.80
CA TRP A 75 2.67 5.73 -7.94
C TRP A 75 1.69 4.73 -8.50
N ARG A 76 1.11 3.94 -7.61
CA ARG A 76 0.14 2.93 -7.95
C ARG A 76 -0.99 2.94 -6.96
N THR A 77 -2.09 2.30 -7.33
CA THR A 77 -3.24 2.15 -6.44
C THR A 77 -3.52 0.67 -6.26
N VAL A 78 -3.75 0.25 -5.04
CA VAL A 78 -4.12 -1.13 -4.77
C VAL A 78 -5.40 -1.16 -3.96
N ARG A 79 -6.21 -2.19 -4.20
CA ARG A 79 -7.41 -2.41 -3.44
C ARG A 79 -7.04 -3.27 -2.26
N LEU A 80 -7.34 -2.81 -1.05
CA LEU A 80 -6.90 -3.49 0.16
C LEU A 80 -7.36 -4.94 0.22
N GLN A 81 -8.56 -5.22 -0.28
CA GLN A 81 -9.06 -6.60 -0.23
C GLN A 81 -8.30 -7.54 -1.14
N HIS A 82 -7.48 -7.03 -2.04
CA HIS A 82 -6.68 -7.87 -2.92
C HIS A 82 -5.30 -8.18 -2.34
N VAL A 83 -4.91 -7.51 -1.27
CA VAL A 83 -3.62 -7.75 -0.64
C VAL A 83 -3.70 -9.06 0.14
N THR A 84 -2.78 -9.97 -0.11
CA THR A 84 -2.82 -11.30 0.50
C THR A 84 -1.85 -11.44 1.66
N SER A 85 -0.73 -10.73 1.62
CA SER A 85 0.24 -10.80 2.72
C SER A 85 1.19 -9.63 2.61
N TYR A 86 1.90 -9.34 3.70
CA TYR A 86 2.89 -8.29 3.69
C TYR A 86 3.94 -8.54 4.76
N VAL A 87 5.12 -7.95 4.55
CA VAL A 87 6.19 -7.97 5.54
C VAL A 87 6.89 -6.62 5.51
N ILE A 88 7.45 -6.22 6.64
CA ILE A 88 8.20 -4.97 6.72
C ILE A 88 9.60 -5.24 6.20
N GLU A 89 10.09 -4.33 5.38
CA GLU A 89 11.44 -4.45 4.83
C GLU A 89 12.52 -4.31 5.88
#